data_be8ed260b3500c0fe72914b67cd779f5
#
_entry.id   be8ed260b3500c0fe72914b67cd779f5
#
_cell.length_a   1.000
_cell.length_b   1.000
_cell.length_c   1.000
_cell.angle_alpha   90.00
_cell.angle_beta   90.00
_cell.angle_gamma   90.00
#
_symmetry.space_group_name_H-M   'P 1'
#
loop_
_entity.id
_entity.type
_entity.pdbx_description
1 polymer ?
#
loop_
_entity_poly.entity_id
_entity_poly.type
_entity_poly.pdbx_seq_one_letter_code
_entity_poly.pdbx_strand_id
1 'polypeptide(L)'
;MLYYLHLLKDYYSPLNIFQYLTFRISGAIITSFILAMLIGPYLIRKLKSYKIQQIQRKDGPATHLSKEGTTTMGGLLILISMLISSILWARLDNRFILILLISMVLLAFAGWLDDYTKLVKKDPRGAPSWLKFLIQTIVALVVVAYLAIEPPNINYPTHILIPYSKEVILNLGVFYFIFEMIMVIGTSNAVNLTDGQDGLASGLIVFTALTFLIIAYCTGNIKISSYLKILYVPQSGEISVFLATIIGSCLGFLWFNSYPAEVFMGDTSSLFLGGTIGISAILIKQELLLPVAGGLFLIETLSVLIQMASYKLRNKKRVFLMAPLHHHFELKGIAEPKITVRFWIIAIILMLTALSSLKIR
;
A
#
# COMPACT_ATOMS: atom_id res chain seq x y z
N MET A 1 12.67 4.54 -17.61
CA MET A 1 13.74 5.15 -18.42
C MET A 1 14.90 4.19 -18.63
N LEU A 2 15.50 3.65 -17.58
CA LEU A 2 16.64 2.74 -17.69
C LEU A 2 16.36 1.47 -18.50
N TYR A 3 15.10 0.99 -18.51
CA TYR A 3 14.70 -0.13 -19.36
C TYR A 3 15.14 0.05 -20.82
N TYR A 4 14.99 1.23 -21.39
CA TYR A 4 15.30 1.48 -22.79
C TYR A 4 16.80 1.46 -23.13
N LEU A 5 17.69 1.43 -22.12
CA LEU A 5 19.13 1.28 -22.35
C LEU A 5 19.47 -0.05 -23.02
N HIS A 6 18.64 -1.09 -22.85
CA HIS A 6 18.84 -2.37 -23.52
C HIS A 6 18.78 -2.27 -25.06
N LEU A 7 18.15 -1.23 -25.62
CA LEU A 7 18.14 -0.97 -27.06
C LEU A 7 19.54 -0.63 -27.61
N LEU A 8 20.45 -0.20 -26.75
CA LEU A 8 21.83 0.10 -27.08
C LEU A 8 22.77 -1.09 -26.88
N LYS A 9 22.24 -2.31 -26.67
CA LYS A 9 23.02 -3.54 -26.44
C LYS A 9 23.99 -3.88 -27.56
N ASP A 10 23.66 -3.50 -28.79
CA ASP A 10 24.50 -3.78 -29.97
C ASP A 10 25.76 -2.90 -29.98
N TYR A 11 25.73 -1.73 -29.29
CA TYR A 11 26.91 -0.86 -29.08
C TYR A 11 27.68 -1.24 -27.83
N TYR A 12 26.96 -1.64 -26.74
CA TYR A 12 27.57 -2.04 -25.47
C TYR A 12 26.75 -3.17 -24.82
N SER A 13 27.24 -4.39 -24.98
CA SER A 13 26.57 -5.63 -24.57
C SER A 13 26.08 -5.66 -23.11
N PRO A 14 26.80 -5.09 -22.09
CA PRO A 14 26.31 -5.08 -20.71
C PRO A 14 24.98 -4.34 -20.51
N LEU A 15 24.60 -3.42 -21.39
CA LEU A 15 23.30 -2.73 -21.30
C LEU A 15 22.09 -3.66 -21.47
N ASN A 16 22.32 -4.86 -22.00
CA ASN A 16 21.28 -5.89 -22.10
C ASN A 16 20.68 -6.29 -20.75
N ILE A 17 21.39 -6.04 -19.63
CA ILE A 17 20.90 -6.37 -18.28
C ILE A 17 19.60 -5.64 -17.92
N PHE A 18 19.38 -4.44 -18.47
CA PHE A 18 18.23 -3.61 -18.17
C PHE A 18 16.89 -4.17 -18.72
N GLN A 19 16.92 -5.15 -19.63
CA GLN A 19 15.70 -5.83 -20.07
C GLN A 19 15.17 -6.83 -19.03
N TYR A 20 16.05 -7.37 -18.16
CA TYR A 20 15.67 -8.41 -17.20
C TYR A 20 14.88 -7.84 -16.03
N LEU A 21 13.70 -8.43 -15.82
CA LEU A 21 12.77 -7.99 -14.78
C LEU A 21 13.37 -8.08 -13.37
N THR A 22 14.07 -9.17 -13.07
CA THR A 22 14.74 -9.39 -11.77
C THR A 22 15.78 -8.31 -11.45
N PHE A 23 16.59 -7.91 -12.44
CA PHE A 23 17.55 -6.84 -12.28
C PHE A 23 16.85 -5.51 -11.98
N ARG A 24 15.77 -5.21 -12.70
CA ARG A 24 15.01 -3.96 -12.51
C ARG A 24 14.27 -3.94 -11.16
N ILE A 25 13.74 -5.08 -10.69
CA ILE A 25 13.17 -5.21 -9.36
C ILE A 25 14.22 -4.88 -8.29
N SER A 26 15.39 -5.50 -8.34
CA SER A 26 16.47 -5.22 -7.39
C SER A 26 16.93 -3.76 -7.45
N GLY A 27 17.12 -3.23 -8.66
CA GLY A 27 17.47 -1.83 -8.88
C GLY A 27 16.40 -0.87 -8.34
N ALA A 28 15.12 -1.18 -8.50
CA ALA A 28 14.03 -0.37 -8.01
C ALA A 28 13.97 -0.32 -6.47
N ILE A 29 14.16 -1.46 -5.78
CA ILE A 29 14.26 -1.52 -4.31
C ILE A 29 15.43 -0.67 -3.82
N ILE A 30 16.62 -0.92 -4.36
CA ILE A 30 17.85 -0.25 -3.92
C ILE A 30 17.75 1.25 -4.17
N THR A 31 17.30 1.66 -5.36
CA THR A 31 17.21 3.09 -5.72
C THR A 31 16.20 3.82 -4.84
N SER A 32 14.99 3.25 -4.65
CA SER A 32 13.98 3.90 -3.81
C SER A 32 14.41 3.96 -2.33
N PHE A 33 15.10 2.94 -1.82
CA PHE A 33 15.68 2.94 -0.49
C PHE A 33 16.75 4.03 -0.33
N ILE A 34 17.72 4.08 -1.26
CA ILE A 34 18.81 5.09 -1.22
C ILE A 34 18.23 6.50 -1.33
N LEU A 35 17.27 6.72 -2.22
CA LEU A 35 16.61 8.03 -2.35
C LEU A 35 15.94 8.43 -1.03
N ALA A 36 15.22 7.51 -0.38
CA ALA A 36 14.60 7.79 0.92
C ALA A 36 15.66 8.13 1.98
N MET A 37 16.79 7.42 2.02
CA MET A 37 17.89 7.69 2.95
C MET A 37 18.57 9.04 2.70
N LEU A 38 18.76 9.43 1.43
CA LEU A 38 19.40 10.70 1.09
C LEU A 38 18.49 11.90 1.30
N ILE A 39 17.21 11.77 0.92
CA ILE A 39 16.21 12.86 1.00
C ILE A 39 15.68 13.02 2.44
N GLY A 40 15.59 11.92 3.20
CA GLY A 40 14.98 11.86 4.52
C GLY A 40 15.49 12.93 5.49
N PRO A 41 16.80 13.01 5.78
CA PRO A 41 17.31 14.01 6.73
C PRO A 41 17.05 15.46 6.31
N TYR A 42 17.09 15.74 5.01
CA TYR A 42 16.78 17.09 4.50
C TYR A 42 15.29 17.40 4.66
N LEU A 43 14.41 16.47 4.27
CA LEU A 43 12.96 16.65 4.35
C LEU A 43 12.51 16.81 5.82
N ILE A 44 12.99 15.95 6.73
CA ILE A 44 12.65 15.99 8.15
C ILE A 44 13.08 17.34 8.75
N ARG A 45 14.29 17.81 8.47
CA ARG A 45 14.75 19.14 8.93
C ARG A 45 13.87 20.27 8.40
N LYS A 46 13.49 20.21 7.11
CA LYS A 46 12.61 21.20 6.47
C LYS A 46 11.21 21.20 7.08
N LEU A 47 10.62 20.03 7.30
CA LEU A 47 9.32 19.91 7.97
C LEU A 47 9.36 20.43 9.41
N LYS A 48 10.43 20.14 10.16
CA LYS A 48 10.66 20.70 11.51
C LYS A 48 10.74 22.23 11.49
N SER A 49 11.44 22.82 10.52
CA SER A 49 11.57 24.29 10.42
C SER A 49 10.23 24.99 10.15
N TYR A 50 9.32 24.32 9.46
CA TYR A 50 7.95 24.83 9.24
C TYR A 50 7.00 24.57 10.42
N LYS A 51 7.50 23.98 11.53
CA LYS A 51 6.69 23.59 12.71
C LYS A 51 5.52 22.67 12.33
N ILE A 52 5.74 21.82 11.34
CA ILE A 52 4.78 20.81 10.87
C ILE A 52 4.86 19.63 11.86
N GLN A 53 4.15 19.76 12.97
CA GLN A 53 4.17 18.81 14.08
C GLN A 53 2.76 18.28 14.32
N GLN A 54 2.68 17.03 14.75
CA GLN A 54 1.40 16.41 15.02
C GLN A 54 0.73 17.09 16.23
N ILE A 55 -0.53 17.50 16.03
CA ILE A 55 -1.41 17.97 17.10
C ILE A 55 -2.14 16.75 17.64
N GLN A 56 -1.88 16.39 18.89
CA GLN A 56 -2.49 15.21 19.49
C GLN A 56 -3.96 15.46 19.88
N ARG A 57 -4.78 14.43 19.66
CA ARG A 57 -6.16 14.41 20.18
C ARG A 57 -6.13 14.10 21.68
N LYS A 58 -6.88 14.85 22.48
CA LYS A 58 -6.98 14.65 23.94
C LYS A 58 -7.57 13.29 24.34
N ASP A 59 -8.23 12.61 23.41
CA ASP A 59 -8.93 11.34 23.65
C ASP A 59 -8.07 10.09 23.35
N GLY A 60 -6.78 10.26 23.02
CA GLY A 60 -5.84 9.18 22.72
C GLY A 60 -5.18 8.57 23.97
N PRO A 61 -4.43 7.46 23.83
CA PRO A 61 -3.63 6.88 24.91
C PRO A 61 -2.63 7.87 25.48
N ALA A 62 -2.41 7.84 26.82
CA ALA A 62 -1.49 8.76 27.50
C ALA A 62 -0.03 8.65 26.98
N THR A 63 0.36 7.48 26.46
CA THR A 63 1.66 7.24 25.81
C THR A 63 1.91 8.13 24.59
N HIS A 64 0.87 8.59 23.93
CA HIS A 64 0.98 9.49 22.78
C HIS A 64 1.35 10.94 23.15
N LEU A 65 1.17 11.34 24.41
CA LEU A 65 1.57 12.68 24.87
C LEU A 65 3.09 12.89 24.76
N SER A 66 3.88 11.84 24.91
CA SER A 66 5.34 11.91 24.74
C SER A 66 5.78 12.12 23.28
N LYS A 67 4.88 11.92 22.31
CA LYS A 67 5.11 12.10 20.87
C LYS A 67 4.71 13.48 20.36
N GLU A 68 4.23 14.36 21.24
CA GLU A 68 3.89 15.73 20.89
C GLU A 68 5.13 16.45 20.36
N GLY A 69 5.00 17.08 19.20
CA GLY A 69 6.13 17.74 18.54
C GLY A 69 6.88 16.87 17.53
N THR A 70 6.56 15.57 17.38
CA THR A 70 7.13 14.75 16.32
C THR A 70 6.63 15.25 14.95
N THR A 71 7.55 15.32 14.01
CA THR A 71 7.26 15.78 12.64
C THR A 71 6.30 14.80 11.94
N THR A 72 5.34 15.32 11.19
CA THR A 72 4.45 14.52 10.34
C THR A 72 4.60 14.89 8.86
N MET A 73 3.79 14.31 7.96
CA MET A 73 3.92 14.39 6.48
C MET A 73 5.18 13.69 5.93
N GLY A 74 5.73 12.71 6.64
CA GLY A 74 6.81 11.87 6.13
C GLY A 74 6.43 11.08 4.88
N GLY A 75 5.15 10.96 4.59
CA GLY A 75 4.64 10.37 3.36
C GLY A 75 5.14 11.00 2.07
N LEU A 76 5.54 12.27 2.10
CA LEU A 76 6.19 12.92 0.96
C LEU A 76 7.53 12.25 0.61
N LEU A 77 8.27 11.74 1.62
CA LEU A 77 9.50 11.02 1.40
C LEU A 77 9.26 9.73 0.60
N ILE A 78 8.23 8.97 1.00
CA ILE A 78 7.84 7.74 0.32
C ILE A 78 7.40 8.06 -1.12
N LEU A 79 6.53 9.05 -1.29
CA LEU A 79 6.00 9.46 -2.61
C LEU A 79 7.13 9.84 -3.58
N ILE A 80 8.05 10.71 -3.16
CA ILE A 80 9.14 11.20 -4.01
C ILE A 80 10.08 10.05 -4.40
N SER A 81 10.50 9.23 -3.43
CA SER A 81 11.40 8.10 -3.69
C SER A 81 10.75 7.03 -4.58
N MET A 82 9.47 6.72 -4.37
CA MET A 82 8.69 5.84 -5.24
C MET A 82 8.56 6.39 -6.66
N LEU A 83 8.17 7.66 -6.80
CA LEU A 83 7.94 8.28 -8.10
C LEU A 83 9.20 8.28 -8.94
N ILE A 84 10.32 8.76 -8.37
CA ILE A 84 11.61 8.80 -9.08
C ILE A 84 12.06 7.38 -9.45
N SER A 85 12.02 6.44 -8.51
CA SER A 85 12.44 5.06 -8.78
C SER A 85 11.53 4.37 -9.82
N SER A 86 10.21 4.59 -9.77
CA SER A 86 9.28 4.04 -10.76
C SER A 86 9.57 4.59 -12.18
N ILE A 87 9.79 5.89 -12.32
CA ILE A 87 10.14 6.51 -13.61
C ILE A 87 11.46 5.96 -14.14
N LEU A 88 12.43 5.69 -13.28
CA LEU A 88 13.73 5.15 -13.69
C LEU A 88 13.62 3.69 -14.14
N TRP A 89 12.97 2.82 -13.38
CA TRP A 89 13.04 1.38 -13.57
C TRP A 89 11.84 0.74 -14.26
N ALA A 90 10.62 1.28 -14.09
CA ALA A 90 9.45 0.71 -14.73
C ALA A 90 9.36 1.08 -16.22
N ARG A 91 8.62 0.26 -16.97
CA ARG A 91 8.28 0.53 -18.36
C ARG A 91 7.09 1.49 -18.40
N LEU A 92 7.33 2.72 -18.81
CA LEU A 92 6.30 3.76 -18.87
C LEU A 92 5.33 3.58 -20.06
N ASP A 93 5.64 2.70 -21.02
CA ASP A 93 4.73 2.27 -22.09
C ASP A 93 3.74 1.18 -21.61
N ASN A 94 3.93 0.62 -20.40
CA ASN A 94 3.02 -0.35 -19.84
C ASN A 94 1.82 0.34 -19.17
N ARG A 95 0.60 -0.01 -19.60
CA ARG A 95 -0.64 0.63 -19.14
C ARG A 95 -0.93 0.40 -17.66
N PHE A 96 -0.57 -0.75 -17.11
CA PHE A 96 -0.70 -1.03 -15.68
C PHE A 96 0.15 -0.06 -14.84
N ILE A 97 1.36 0.24 -15.31
CA ILE A 97 2.25 1.20 -14.66
C ILE A 97 1.67 2.62 -14.72
N LEU A 98 1.11 3.02 -15.86
CA LEU A 98 0.49 4.35 -15.98
C LEU A 98 -0.68 4.51 -15.02
N ILE A 99 -1.57 3.52 -14.93
CA ILE A 99 -2.70 3.54 -13.99
C ILE A 99 -2.23 3.60 -12.55
N LEU A 100 -1.23 2.80 -12.18
CA LEU A 100 -0.67 2.80 -10.84
C LEU A 100 -0.04 4.16 -10.48
N LEU A 101 0.72 4.77 -11.39
CA LEU A 101 1.33 6.08 -11.18
C LEU A 101 0.28 7.20 -11.06
N ILE A 102 -0.73 7.21 -11.93
CA ILE A 102 -1.82 8.19 -11.86
C ILE A 102 -2.60 8.04 -10.56
N SER A 103 -2.98 6.81 -10.21
CA SER A 103 -3.70 6.51 -8.97
C SER A 103 -2.89 6.89 -7.73
N MET A 104 -1.59 6.60 -7.73
CA MET A 104 -0.66 6.98 -6.67
C MET A 104 -0.66 8.50 -6.43
N VAL A 105 -0.51 9.30 -7.49
CA VAL A 105 -0.46 10.76 -7.38
C VAL A 105 -1.79 11.33 -6.91
N LEU A 106 -2.92 10.84 -7.44
CA LEU A 106 -4.26 11.33 -7.05
C LEU A 106 -4.59 10.97 -5.60
N LEU A 107 -4.29 9.75 -5.16
CA LEU A 107 -4.51 9.34 -3.76
C LEU A 107 -3.55 10.06 -2.80
N ALA A 108 -2.30 10.27 -3.22
CA ALA A 108 -1.35 11.08 -2.45
C ALA A 108 -1.84 12.53 -2.30
N PHE A 109 -2.43 13.10 -3.34
CA PHE A 109 -3.04 14.43 -3.29
C PHE A 109 -4.21 14.49 -2.31
N ALA A 110 -5.07 13.45 -2.27
CA ALA A 110 -6.15 13.35 -1.27
C ALA A 110 -5.63 13.38 0.17
N GLY A 111 -4.59 12.60 0.45
CA GLY A 111 -3.94 12.58 1.76
C GLY A 111 -3.21 13.88 2.09
N TRP A 112 -2.53 14.46 1.11
CA TRP A 112 -1.84 15.73 1.28
C TRP A 112 -2.80 16.88 1.61
N LEU A 113 -3.98 16.93 1.00
CA LEU A 113 -5.02 17.91 1.35
C LEU A 113 -5.44 17.79 2.82
N ASP A 114 -5.55 16.57 3.32
CA ASP A 114 -5.91 16.33 4.73
C ASP A 114 -4.79 16.79 5.67
N ASP A 115 -3.57 16.35 5.43
CA ASP A 115 -2.39 16.71 6.21
C ASP A 115 -2.15 18.24 6.17
N TYR A 116 -2.26 18.86 4.99
CA TYR A 116 -2.14 20.32 4.84
C TYR A 116 -3.19 21.07 5.65
N THR A 117 -4.43 20.60 5.62
CA THR A 117 -5.53 21.26 6.35
C THR A 117 -5.32 21.14 7.87
N LYS A 118 -4.91 19.98 8.36
CA LYS A 118 -4.61 19.75 9.78
C LYS A 118 -3.47 20.64 10.28
N LEU A 119 -2.41 20.78 9.48
CA LEU A 119 -1.13 21.32 9.95
C LEU A 119 -0.96 22.80 9.61
N VAL A 120 -1.29 23.22 8.40
CA VAL A 120 -1.11 24.60 7.94
C VAL A 120 -2.31 25.46 8.32
N LYS A 121 -3.54 24.95 8.12
CA LYS A 121 -4.75 25.65 8.54
C LYS A 121 -5.07 25.47 10.03
N LYS A 122 -4.33 24.59 10.73
CA LYS A 122 -4.51 24.27 12.16
C LYS A 122 -5.95 23.82 12.49
N ASP A 123 -6.64 23.18 11.55
CA ASP A 123 -7.94 22.57 11.79
C ASP A 123 -7.74 21.08 12.16
N PRO A 124 -7.96 20.70 13.44
CA PRO A 124 -7.72 19.34 13.89
C PRO A 124 -8.64 18.30 13.23
N ARG A 125 -9.70 18.74 12.53
CA ARG A 125 -10.61 17.87 11.80
C ARG A 125 -10.04 17.43 10.45
N GLY A 126 -9.05 18.16 9.91
CA GLY A 126 -8.48 17.90 8.60
C GLY A 126 -9.40 18.30 7.44
N ALA A 127 -9.14 17.75 6.27
CA ALA A 127 -10.00 17.94 5.11
C ALA A 127 -11.37 17.27 5.33
N PRO A 128 -12.47 17.82 4.77
CA PRO A 128 -13.77 17.20 4.86
C PRO A 128 -13.74 15.75 4.36
N SER A 129 -14.28 14.81 5.14
CA SER A 129 -14.23 13.38 4.82
C SER A 129 -14.85 13.05 3.46
N TRP A 130 -15.88 13.81 3.03
CA TRP A 130 -16.50 13.64 1.72
C TRP A 130 -15.53 13.95 0.56
N LEU A 131 -14.59 14.90 0.75
CA LEU A 131 -13.63 15.27 -0.29
C LEU A 131 -12.59 14.16 -0.49
N LYS A 132 -12.08 13.57 0.60
CA LYS A 132 -11.21 12.38 0.52
C LYS A 132 -11.92 11.23 -0.17
N PHE A 133 -13.15 10.95 0.25
CA PHE A 133 -13.96 9.88 -0.34
C PHE A 133 -14.25 10.14 -1.83
N LEU A 134 -14.53 11.38 -2.21
CA LEU A 134 -14.73 11.77 -3.61
C LEU A 134 -13.49 11.48 -4.47
N ILE A 135 -12.30 11.88 -4.03
CA ILE A 135 -11.06 11.63 -4.78
C ILE A 135 -10.79 10.12 -4.88
N GLN A 136 -10.95 9.37 -3.80
CA GLN A 136 -10.84 7.91 -3.82
C GLN A 136 -11.84 7.28 -4.80
N THR A 137 -13.08 7.77 -4.83
CA THR A 137 -14.11 7.31 -5.76
C THR A 137 -13.75 7.63 -7.21
N ILE A 138 -13.21 8.82 -7.49
CA ILE A 138 -12.73 9.16 -8.83
C ILE A 138 -11.61 8.21 -9.27
N VAL A 139 -10.65 7.95 -8.41
CA VAL A 139 -9.58 6.98 -8.71
C VAL A 139 -10.13 5.58 -8.96
N ALA A 140 -11.06 5.12 -8.11
CA ALA A 140 -11.71 3.83 -8.29
C ALA A 140 -12.48 3.76 -9.62
N LEU A 141 -13.19 4.82 -10.01
CA LEU A 141 -13.90 4.90 -11.29
C LEU A 141 -12.93 4.87 -12.48
N VAL A 142 -11.78 5.55 -12.40
CA VAL A 142 -10.74 5.49 -13.45
C VAL A 142 -10.23 4.06 -13.62
N VAL A 143 -9.95 3.37 -12.51
CA VAL A 143 -9.50 1.97 -12.54
C VAL A 143 -10.59 1.07 -13.14
N VAL A 144 -11.83 1.21 -12.69
CA VAL A 144 -12.97 0.42 -13.19
C VAL A 144 -13.25 0.68 -14.67
N ALA A 145 -13.20 1.93 -15.11
CA ALA A 145 -13.34 2.28 -16.51
C ALA A 145 -12.24 1.63 -17.39
N TYR A 146 -11.01 1.62 -16.89
CA TYR A 146 -9.93 0.91 -17.55
C TYR A 146 -10.20 -0.60 -17.65
N LEU A 147 -10.60 -1.24 -16.55
CA LEU A 147 -10.90 -2.68 -16.50
C LEU A 147 -12.05 -3.06 -17.45
N ALA A 148 -13.01 -2.16 -17.65
CA ALA A 148 -14.12 -2.36 -18.58
C ALA A 148 -13.69 -2.30 -20.06
N ILE A 149 -12.70 -1.45 -20.39
CA ILE A 149 -12.20 -1.28 -21.74
C ILE A 149 -11.11 -2.30 -22.06
N GLU A 150 -10.17 -2.49 -21.15
CA GLU A 150 -9.00 -3.35 -21.31
C GLU A 150 -8.81 -4.25 -20.08
N PRO A 151 -9.57 -5.35 -19.98
CA PRO A 151 -9.44 -6.25 -18.84
C PRO A 151 -8.04 -6.90 -18.81
N PRO A 152 -7.46 -7.13 -17.61
CA PRO A 152 -6.15 -7.76 -17.45
C PRO A 152 -6.05 -9.14 -18.09
N ASN A 153 -7.18 -9.85 -18.16
CA ASN A 153 -7.31 -11.10 -18.90
C ASN A 153 -8.62 -11.12 -19.69
N ILE A 154 -8.52 -11.24 -21.01
CA ILE A 154 -9.66 -11.17 -21.95
C ILE A 154 -10.64 -12.32 -21.75
N ASN A 155 -10.16 -13.51 -21.37
CA ASN A 155 -11.02 -14.68 -21.17
C ASN A 155 -11.85 -14.60 -19.87
N TYR A 156 -11.37 -13.80 -18.91
CA TYR A 156 -11.96 -13.69 -17.58
C TYR A 156 -12.12 -12.22 -17.14
N PRO A 157 -12.84 -11.38 -17.91
CA PRO A 157 -12.89 -9.93 -17.65
C PRO A 157 -13.53 -9.58 -16.31
N THR A 158 -14.66 -10.19 -15.98
CA THR A 158 -15.45 -9.93 -14.77
C THR A 158 -15.41 -11.05 -13.73
N HIS A 159 -14.38 -11.88 -13.81
CA HIS A 159 -14.24 -13.04 -12.93
C HIS A 159 -13.25 -12.73 -11.80
N ILE A 160 -13.51 -13.31 -10.65
CA ILE A 160 -12.59 -13.34 -9.51
C ILE A 160 -12.10 -14.76 -9.27
N LEU A 161 -10.85 -14.87 -8.82
CA LEU A 161 -10.22 -16.15 -8.51
C LEU A 161 -10.37 -16.42 -7.02
N ILE A 162 -10.86 -17.62 -6.66
CA ILE A 162 -10.91 -18.04 -5.26
C ILE A 162 -9.55 -18.63 -4.88
N PRO A 163 -8.84 -18.04 -3.90
CA PRO A 163 -7.57 -18.59 -3.43
C PRO A 163 -7.70 -20.03 -2.95
N TYR A 164 -6.63 -20.81 -3.08
CA TYR A 164 -6.55 -22.21 -2.64
C TYR A 164 -7.49 -23.19 -3.38
N SER A 165 -8.25 -22.75 -4.38
CA SER A 165 -9.13 -23.62 -5.19
C SER A 165 -8.61 -23.78 -6.60
N LYS A 166 -8.71 -25.02 -7.15
CA LYS A 166 -8.15 -25.33 -8.48
C LYS A 166 -8.89 -24.69 -9.64
N GLU A 167 -10.20 -24.50 -9.56
CA GLU A 167 -11.02 -24.14 -10.72
C GLU A 167 -12.20 -23.20 -10.40
N VAL A 168 -12.27 -22.64 -9.18
CA VAL A 168 -13.42 -21.81 -8.86
C VAL A 168 -13.16 -20.38 -9.30
N ILE A 169 -13.62 -20.09 -10.51
CA ILE A 169 -13.66 -18.77 -11.09
C ILE A 169 -15.11 -18.30 -10.98
N LEU A 170 -15.35 -17.30 -10.12
CA LEU A 170 -16.68 -16.75 -9.93
C LEU A 170 -16.88 -15.56 -10.85
N ASN A 171 -17.87 -15.66 -11.75
CA ASN A 171 -18.25 -14.53 -12.59
C ASN A 171 -19.25 -13.62 -11.85
N LEU A 172 -18.82 -12.41 -11.55
CA LEU A 172 -19.67 -11.41 -10.89
C LEU A 172 -20.43 -10.52 -11.88
N GLY A 173 -20.18 -10.60 -13.18
CA GLY A 173 -20.77 -9.71 -14.16
C GLY A 173 -20.57 -8.24 -13.80
N VAL A 174 -21.65 -7.45 -13.81
CA VAL A 174 -21.60 -6.01 -13.48
C VAL A 174 -21.18 -5.75 -12.02
N PHE A 175 -21.47 -6.65 -11.09
CA PHE A 175 -21.07 -6.53 -9.69
C PHE A 175 -19.58 -6.57 -9.48
N TYR A 176 -18.81 -7.12 -10.44
CA TYR A 176 -17.35 -7.06 -10.43
C TYR A 176 -16.84 -5.62 -10.27
N PHE A 177 -17.36 -4.70 -11.05
CA PHE A 177 -16.93 -3.31 -11.03
C PHE A 177 -17.21 -2.60 -9.68
N ILE A 178 -18.36 -2.92 -9.07
CA ILE A 178 -18.70 -2.42 -7.73
C ILE A 178 -17.75 -2.99 -6.68
N PHE A 179 -17.44 -4.29 -6.80
CA PHE A 179 -16.49 -4.97 -5.92
C PHE A 179 -15.10 -4.33 -6.00
N GLU A 180 -14.59 -4.04 -7.21
CA GLU A 180 -13.29 -3.41 -7.40
C GLU A 180 -13.23 -1.97 -6.85
N MET A 181 -14.31 -1.21 -6.98
CA MET A 181 -14.40 0.11 -6.34
C MET A 181 -14.29 -0.01 -4.82
N ILE A 182 -14.99 -0.96 -4.21
CA ILE A 182 -14.91 -1.23 -2.77
C ILE A 182 -13.49 -1.65 -2.38
N MET A 183 -12.83 -2.45 -3.20
CA MET A 183 -11.44 -2.87 -2.97
C MET A 183 -10.48 -1.68 -2.95
N VAL A 184 -10.52 -0.81 -3.95
CA VAL A 184 -9.65 0.38 -4.01
C VAL A 184 -9.86 1.31 -2.82
N ILE A 185 -11.12 1.67 -2.53
CA ILE A 185 -11.46 2.59 -1.44
C ILE A 185 -11.18 1.93 -0.08
N GLY A 186 -11.56 0.66 0.06
CA GLY A 186 -11.42 -0.11 1.29
C GLY A 186 -9.95 -0.28 1.69
N THR A 187 -9.08 -0.67 0.76
CA THR A 187 -7.65 -0.87 1.04
C THR A 187 -6.94 0.44 1.33
N SER A 188 -7.28 1.52 0.61
CA SER A 188 -6.76 2.86 0.89
C SER A 188 -7.05 3.28 2.33
N ASN A 189 -8.29 3.13 2.79
CA ASN A 189 -8.68 3.49 4.16
C ASN A 189 -8.17 2.49 5.21
N ALA A 190 -8.05 1.19 4.87
CA ALA A 190 -7.56 0.18 5.80
C ALA A 190 -6.11 0.43 6.22
N VAL A 191 -5.24 0.79 5.28
CA VAL A 191 -3.86 1.18 5.58
C VAL A 191 -3.82 2.47 6.40
N ASN A 192 -4.66 3.46 6.06
CA ASN A 192 -4.74 4.71 6.81
C ASN A 192 -5.19 4.50 8.27
N LEU A 193 -6.16 3.63 8.52
CA LEU A 193 -6.60 3.27 9.87
C LEU A 193 -5.51 2.53 10.68
N THR A 194 -4.60 1.83 10.00
CA THR A 194 -3.53 1.06 10.65
C THR A 194 -2.30 1.94 10.97
N ASP A 195 -2.20 3.12 10.40
CA ASP A 195 -1.10 4.08 10.62
C ASP A 195 -1.26 4.82 11.95
N GLY A 196 -1.24 4.08 13.06
CA GLY A 196 -1.44 4.62 14.42
C GLY A 196 -0.25 4.45 15.36
N GLN A 197 0.77 3.67 14.99
CA GLN A 197 1.97 3.41 15.79
C GLN A 197 3.24 3.47 14.94
N ASP A 198 4.38 3.74 15.62
CA ASP A 198 5.70 3.86 15.00
C ASP A 198 6.08 2.58 14.26
N GLY A 199 6.36 2.69 12.95
CA GLY A 199 6.78 1.57 12.11
C GLY A 199 5.70 0.54 11.77
N LEU A 200 4.50 0.62 12.34
CA LEU A 200 3.47 -0.40 12.17
C LEU A 200 3.02 -0.50 10.70
N ALA A 201 2.43 0.56 10.16
CA ALA A 201 1.90 0.55 8.81
C ALA A 201 2.99 0.32 7.76
N SER A 202 4.12 1.01 7.87
CA SER A 202 5.24 0.87 6.93
C SER A 202 5.79 -0.56 6.86
N GLY A 203 5.95 -1.23 8.00
CA GLY A 203 6.38 -2.63 8.02
C GLY A 203 5.36 -3.60 7.42
N LEU A 204 4.08 -3.45 7.75
CA LEU A 204 3.01 -4.29 7.18
C LEU A 204 2.90 -4.13 5.66
N ILE A 205 3.08 -2.90 5.15
CA ILE A 205 3.09 -2.60 3.72
C ILE A 205 4.22 -3.35 3.01
N VAL A 206 5.42 -3.38 3.59
CA VAL A 206 6.57 -4.10 3.01
C VAL A 206 6.24 -5.57 2.78
N PHE A 207 5.68 -6.28 3.76
CA PHE A 207 5.34 -7.70 3.62
C PHE A 207 4.20 -7.94 2.64
N THR A 208 3.17 -7.08 2.65
CA THR A 208 2.06 -7.17 1.71
C THR A 208 2.52 -6.88 0.28
N ALA A 209 3.32 -5.83 0.08
CA ALA A 209 3.88 -5.49 -1.23
C ALA A 209 4.81 -6.60 -1.76
N LEU A 210 5.63 -7.22 -0.88
CA LEU A 210 6.48 -8.35 -1.25
C LEU A 210 5.68 -9.57 -1.72
N THR A 211 4.56 -9.85 -1.05
CA THR A 211 3.63 -10.91 -1.48
C THR A 211 3.15 -10.68 -2.91
N PHE A 212 2.60 -9.49 -3.17
CA PHE A 212 2.06 -9.16 -4.49
C PHE A 212 3.15 -8.98 -5.55
N LEU A 213 4.36 -8.57 -5.19
CA LEU A 213 5.52 -8.54 -6.07
C LEU A 213 5.84 -9.94 -6.62
N ILE A 214 5.93 -10.93 -5.73
CA ILE A 214 6.20 -12.32 -6.11
C ILE A 214 5.09 -12.86 -7.01
N ILE A 215 3.83 -12.60 -6.64
CA ILE A 215 2.68 -13.05 -7.42
C ILE A 215 2.63 -12.37 -8.80
N ALA A 216 2.86 -11.05 -8.87
CA ALA A 216 2.90 -10.31 -10.14
C ALA A 216 4.01 -10.83 -11.07
N TYR A 217 5.17 -11.15 -10.50
CA TYR A 217 6.26 -11.78 -11.25
C TYR A 217 5.85 -13.14 -11.81
N CYS A 218 5.18 -13.97 -11.01
CA CYS A 218 4.72 -15.30 -11.42
C CYS A 218 3.60 -15.25 -12.47
N THR A 219 2.59 -14.38 -12.26
CA THR A 219 1.44 -14.25 -13.18
C THR A 219 1.84 -13.61 -14.51
N GLY A 220 2.85 -12.74 -14.51
CA GLY A 220 3.38 -12.10 -15.72
C GLY A 220 4.32 -12.96 -16.56
N ASN A 221 4.68 -14.15 -16.09
CA ASN A 221 5.57 -15.09 -16.81
C ASN A 221 4.80 -16.34 -17.25
N ILE A 222 4.65 -16.55 -18.55
CA ILE A 222 3.85 -17.64 -19.11
C ILE A 222 4.36 -19.04 -18.68
N LYS A 223 5.67 -19.23 -18.55
CA LYS A 223 6.25 -20.52 -18.14
C LYS A 223 5.98 -20.80 -16.67
N ILE A 224 6.16 -19.78 -15.82
CA ILE A 224 5.95 -19.91 -14.37
C ILE A 224 4.46 -20.05 -14.07
N SER A 225 3.59 -19.23 -14.69
CA SER A 225 2.14 -19.32 -14.49
C SER A 225 1.59 -20.67 -14.93
N SER A 226 2.05 -21.21 -16.06
CA SER A 226 1.67 -22.55 -16.53
C SER A 226 2.16 -23.65 -15.58
N TYR A 227 3.39 -23.56 -15.07
CA TYR A 227 3.91 -24.53 -14.10
C TYR A 227 3.14 -24.50 -12.76
N LEU A 228 2.80 -23.30 -12.29
CA LEU A 228 2.04 -23.09 -11.05
C LEU A 228 0.54 -23.31 -11.24
N LYS A 229 0.05 -23.43 -12.49
CA LYS A 229 -1.38 -23.49 -12.84
C LYS A 229 -2.18 -22.29 -12.35
N ILE A 230 -1.56 -21.10 -12.34
CA ILE A 230 -2.21 -19.82 -12.02
C ILE A 230 -2.57 -19.08 -13.31
N LEU A 231 -3.49 -18.13 -13.20
CA LEU A 231 -3.91 -17.32 -14.34
C LEU A 231 -2.73 -16.50 -14.88
N TYR A 232 -2.43 -16.65 -16.17
CA TYR A 232 -1.46 -15.80 -16.86
C TYR A 232 -2.10 -14.44 -17.14
N VAL A 233 -1.45 -13.37 -16.71
CA VAL A 233 -1.86 -11.99 -16.98
C VAL A 233 -0.73 -11.32 -17.76
N PRO A 234 -0.90 -11.09 -19.07
CA PRO A 234 0.13 -10.46 -19.89
C PRO A 234 0.57 -9.10 -19.30
N GLN A 235 1.87 -8.82 -19.34
CA GLN A 235 2.47 -7.57 -18.90
C GLN A 235 2.40 -7.29 -17.38
N SER A 236 1.71 -8.11 -16.56
CA SER A 236 1.63 -7.91 -15.12
C SER A 236 2.98 -8.01 -14.40
N GLY A 237 3.98 -8.62 -15.01
CA GLY A 237 5.35 -8.64 -14.48
C GLY A 237 5.93 -7.26 -14.20
N GLU A 238 5.51 -6.21 -14.93
CA GLU A 238 5.95 -4.83 -14.66
C GLU A 238 5.43 -4.30 -13.33
N ILE A 239 4.28 -4.78 -12.86
CA ILE A 239 3.73 -4.41 -11.54
C ILE A 239 4.71 -4.79 -10.43
N SER A 240 5.49 -5.88 -10.61
CA SER A 240 6.52 -6.25 -9.63
C SER A 240 7.64 -5.19 -9.50
N VAL A 241 7.98 -4.47 -10.56
CA VAL A 241 8.93 -3.34 -10.49
C VAL A 241 8.31 -2.17 -9.71
N PHE A 242 7.04 -1.87 -9.92
CA PHE A 242 6.34 -0.83 -9.15
C PHE A 242 6.24 -1.20 -7.67
N LEU A 243 5.85 -2.43 -7.34
CA LEU A 243 5.79 -2.92 -5.95
C LEU A 243 7.17 -2.93 -5.28
N ALA A 244 8.23 -3.16 -6.05
CA ALA A 244 9.60 -3.05 -5.59
C ALA A 244 9.95 -1.63 -5.11
N THR A 245 9.43 -0.60 -5.79
CA THR A 245 9.62 0.80 -5.34
C THR A 245 8.87 1.09 -4.03
N ILE A 246 7.71 0.47 -3.80
CA ILE A 246 7.00 0.54 -2.51
C ILE A 246 7.88 -0.04 -1.40
N ILE A 247 8.41 -1.25 -1.62
CA ILE A 247 9.25 -1.94 -0.63
C ILE A 247 10.46 -1.08 -0.26
N GLY A 248 11.23 -0.63 -1.25
CA GLY A 248 12.45 0.14 -0.97
C GLY A 248 12.18 1.49 -0.31
N SER A 249 11.14 2.21 -0.74
CA SER A 249 10.78 3.50 -0.14
C SER A 249 10.23 3.34 1.28
N CYS A 250 9.41 2.31 1.54
CA CYS A 250 8.91 2.02 2.89
C CYS A 250 10.02 1.56 3.83
N LEU A 251 10.98 0.75 3.37
CA LEU A 251 12.15 0.38 4.17
C LEU A 251 13.02 1.60 4.50
N GLY A 252 13.26 2.49 3.53
CA GLY A 252 13.99 3.73 3.77
C GLY A 252 13.25 4.70 4.68
N PHE A 253 11.93 4.77 4.59
CA PHE A 253 11.09 5.55 5.50
C PHE A 253 11.11 4.95 6.91
N LEU A 254 11.03 3.62 7.03
CA LEU A 254 11.03 2.89 8.29
C LEU A 254 12.30 3.15 9.12
N TRP A 255 13.42 3.47 8.47
CA TRP A 255 14.64 3.87 9.16
C TRP A 255 14.43 5.08 10.08
N PHE A 256 13.61 6.04 9.67
CA PHE A 256 13.27 7.24 10.45
C PHE A 256 11.97 7.09 11.24
N ASN A 257 11.10 6.15 10.86
CA ASN A 257 9.79 5.94 11.48
C ASN A 257 9.78 4.79 12.50
N SER A 258 10.89 4.04 12.65
CA SER A 258 11.00 3.02 13.73
C SER A 258 11.00 3.70 15.10
N TYR A 259 10.48 2.98 16.11
CA TYR A 259 10.36 3.51 17.47
C TYR A 259 11.73 3.84 18.12
N PRO A 260 11.92 5.02 18.73
CA PRO A 260 11.02 6.18 18.73
C PRO A 260 11.10 6.96 17.40
N ALA A 261 9.94 7.21 16.77
CA ALA A 261 9.90 7.79 15.43
C ALA A 261 10.35 9.25 15.38
N GLU A 262 11.19 9.58 14.39
CA GLU A 262 11.57 10.96 14.08
C GLU A 262 10.53 11.67 13.19
N VAL A 263 9.74 10.89 12.46
CA VAL A 263 8.73 11.37 11.51
C VAL A 263 7.59 10.39 11.37
N PHE A 264 6.36 10.89 11.34
CA PHE A 264 5.15 10.12 11.09
C PHE A 264 4.77 10.11 9.62
N MET A 265 4.11 9.01 9.20
CA MET A 265 3.73 8.76 7.82
C MET A 265 2.70 9.79 7.32
N GLY A 266 1.58 9.93 8.01
CA GLY A 266 0.47 10.81 7.66
C GLY A 266 -0.45 10.26 6.56
N ASP A 267 -1.58 10.95 6.36
CA ASP A 267 -2.61 10.56 5.40
C ASP A 267 -2.08 10.60 3.95
N THR A 268 -1.05 11.45 3.68
CA THR A 268 -0.43 11.59 2.36
C THR A 268 0.01 10.24 1.82
N SER A 269 0.69 9.40 2.60
CA SER A 269 1.18 8.10 2.09
C SER A 269 0.31 6.92 2.43
N SER A 270 -0.32 6.89 3.58
CA SER A 270 -1.14 5.74 3.96
C SER A 270 -2.27 5.50 2.96
N LEU A 271 -2.91 6.57 2.44
CA LEU A 271 -3.98 6.45 1.46
C LEU A 271 -3.49 5.91 0.10
N PHE A 272 -2.38 6.45 -0.43
CA PHE A 272 -1.92 5.96 -1.74
C PHE A 272 -1.27 4.59 -1.68
N LEU A 273 -0.57 4.26 -0.60
CA LEU A 273 0.04 2.93 -0.44
C LEU A 273 -1.02 1.85 -0.38
N GLY A 274 -2.07 2.06 0.43
CA GLY A 274 -3.19 1.13 0.49
C GLY A 274 -3.90 1.00 -0.85
N GLY A 275 -4.24 2.12 -1.49
CA GLY A 275 -4.92 2.12 -2.79
C GLY A 275 -4.10 1.48 -3.91
N THR A 276 -2.79 1.77 -3.99
CA THR A 276 -1.94 1.18 -5.05
C THR A 276 -1.68 -0.31 -4.85
N ILE A 277 -1.58 -0.81 -3.61
CA ILE A 277 -1.54 -2.25 -3.33
C ILE A 277 -2.85 -2.90 -3.75
N GLY A 278 -4.00 -2.30 -3.40
CA GLY A 278 -5.31 -2.79 -3.84
C GLY A 278 -5.44 -2.85 -5.35
N ILE A 279 -5.09 -1.77 -6.05
CA ILE A 279 -5.09 -1.72 -7.52
C ILE A 279 -4.12 -2.77 -8.11
N SER A 280 -2.94 -2.96 -7.50
CA SER A 280 -2.01 -3.99 -7.95
C SER A 280 -2.61 -5.40 -7.87
N ALA A 281 -3.31 -5.72 -6.77
CA ALA A 281 -4.01 -6.99 -6.59
C ALA A 281 -5.09 -7.21 -7.67
N ILE A 282 -5.86 -6.17 -7.99
CA ILE A 282 -6.90 -6.16 -9.03
C ILE A 282 -6.27 -6.43 -10.41
N LEU A 283 -5.22 -5.69 -10.77
CA LEU A 283 -4.56 -5.80 -12.07
C LEU A 283 -3.91 -7.17 -12.32
N ILE A 284 -3.55 -7.91 -11.28
CA ILE A 284 -3.04 -9.28 -11.38
C ILE A 284 -4.10 -10.35 -11.11
N LYS A 285 -5.37 -9.96 -10.98
CA LYS A 285 -6.49 -10.87 -10.71
C LYS A 285 -6.31 -11.71 -9.43
N GLN A 286 -5.87 -11.05 -8.35
CA GLN A 286 -5.65 -11.69 -7.04
C GLN A 286 -6.35 -10.91 -5.91
N GLU A 287 -7.53 -10.42 -6.20
CA GLU A 287 -8.34 -9.56 -5.32
C GLU A 287 -8.63 -10.23 -3.97
N LEU A 288 -9.10 -11.49 -4.02
CA LEU A 288 -9.46 -12.25 -2.81
C LEU A 288 -8.23 -12.73 -2.01
N LEU A 289 -7.04 -12.63 -2.56
CA LEU A 289 -5.82 -12.94 -1.82
C LEU A 289 -5.35 -11.75 -0.97
N LEU A 290 -5.81 -10.54 -1.28
CA LEU A 290 -5.46 -9.33 -0.53
C LEU A 290 -5.95 -9.37 0.93
N PRO A 291 -7.19 -9.82 1.25
CA PRO A 291 -7.60 -10.06 2.63
C PRO A 291 -6.73 -11.05 3.40
N VAL A 292 -6.04 -11.95 2.73
CA VAL A 292 -5.09 -12.89 3.37
C VAL A 292 -3.74 -12.20 3.57
N ALA A 293 -3.12 -11.71 2.50
CA ALA A 293 -1.80 -11.07 2.55
C ALA A 293 -1.79 -9.79 3.41
N GLY A 294 -2.84 -8.99 3.30
CA GLY A 294 -3.08 -7.77 4.09
C GLY A 294 -4.01 -7.99 5.29
N GLY A 295 -4.07 -9.21 5.84
CA GLY A 295 -5.06 -9.59 6.85
C GLY A 295 -5.04 -8.71 8.10
N LEU A 296 -3.89 -8.18 8.49
CA LEU A 296 -3.81 -7.25 9.60
C LEU A 296 -4.50 -5.91 9.30
N PHE A 297 -4.39 -5.37 8.09
CA PHE A 297 -5.14 -4.18 7.68
C PHE A 297 -6.65 -4.43 7.73
N LEU A 298 -7.07 -5.62 7.29
CA LEU A 298 -8.47 -6.04 7.37
C LEU A 298 -8.94 -6.14 8.83
N ILE A 299 -8.18 -6.81 9.71
CA ILE A 299 -8.53 -7.00 11.12
C ILE A 299 -8.62 -5.65 11.85
N GLU A 300 -7.66 -4.74 11.61
CA GLU A 300 -7.69 -3.38 12.14
C GLU A 300 -8.96 -2.63 11.72
N THR A 301 -9.28 -2.67 10.42
CA THR A 301 -10.49 -2.03 9.88
C THR A 301 -11.76 -2.66 10.46
N LEU A 302 -11.85 -3.99 10.50
CA LEU A 302 -13.01 -4.70 11.08
C LEU A 302 -13.19 -4.35 12.55
N SER A 303 -12.11 -4.19 13.31
CA SER A 303 -12.20 -3.79 14.72
C SER A 303 -12.88 -2.43 14.90
N VAL A 304 -12.59 -1.48 13.99
CA VAL A 304 -13.23 -0.15 13.99
C VAL A 304 -14.70 -0.27 13.61
N LEU A 305 -15.04 -1.05 12.58
CA LEU A 305 -16.42 -1.24 12.16
C LEU A 305 -17.28 -1.92 13.25
N ILE A 306 -16.74 -2.97 13.87
CA ILE A 306 -17.40 -3.67 14.99
C ILE A 306 -17.59 -2.72 16.17
N GLN A 307 -16.57 -1.94 16.53
CA GLN A 307 -16.66 -0.95 17.62
C GLN A 307 -17.73 0.09 17.33
N MET A 308 -17.78 0.65 16.12
CA MET A 308 -18.77 1.64 15.73
C MET A 308 -20.19 1.06 15.72
N ALA A 309 -20.36 -0.15 15.18
CA ALA A 309 -21.65 -0.84 15.17
C ALA A 309 -22.14 -1.11 16.60
N SER A 310 -21.26 -1.66 17.47
CA SER A 310 -21.61 -1.91 18.86
C SER A 310 -21.99 -0.62 19.60
N TYR A 311 -21.22 0.44 19.40
CA TYR A 311 -21.46 1.73 20.04
C TYR A 311 -22.81 2.34 19.65
N LYS A 312 -23.23 2.21 18.37
CA LYS A 312 -24.51 2.67 17.87
C LYS A 312 -25.68 1.78 18.30
N LEU A 313 -25.51 0.43 18.20
CA LEU A 313 -26.62 -0.52 18.40
C LEU A 313 -26.81 -0.94 19.86
N ARG A 314 -25.77 -0.83 20.72
CA ARG A 314 -25.77 -1.32 22.10
C ARG A 314 -25.64 -0.22 23.14
N ASN A 315 -26.31 0.92 22.96
CA ASN A 315 -26.32 2.03 23.89
C ASN A 315 -24.91 2.43 24.38
N LYS A 316 -24.00 2.75 23.44
CA LYS A 316 -22.62 3.17 23.70
C LYS A 316 -21.71 2.12 24.34
N LYS A 317 -22.09 0.83 24.34
CA LYS A 317 -21.20 -0.23 24.85
C LYS A 317 -20.05 -0.49 23.87
N ARG A 318 -18.82 -0.52 24.41
CA ARG A 318 -17.62 -0.82 23.67
C ARG A 318 -17.34 -2.32 23.65
N VAL A 319 -16.87 -2.87 22.53
CA VAL A 319 -16.34 -4.25 22.41
C VAL A 319 -14.88 -4.29 22.78
N PHE A 320 -14.11 -3.34 22.22
CA PHE A 320 -12.70 -3.17 22.51
C PHE A 320 -12.48 -1.99 23.45
N LEU A 321 -11.40 -1.97 24.22
CA LEU A 321 -11.03 -0.81 25.06
C LEU A 321 -10.92 0.46 24.18
N MET A 322 -10.28 0.29 23.01
CA MET A 322 -10.19 1.28 21.95
C MET A 322 -10.08 0.55 20.61
N ALA A 323 -10.50 1.15 19.51
CA ALA A 323 -10.27 0.68 18.15
C ALA A 323 -9.52 1.78 17.38
N PRO A 324 -8.61 1.41 16.46
CA PRO A 324 -8.24 0.06 16.00
C PRO A 324 -7.56 -0.82 17.06
N LEU A 325 -7.31 -2.12 16.73
CA LEU A 325 -6.84 -3.13 17.70
C LEU A 325 -5.47 -2.85 18.32
N HIS A 326 -4.55 -2.21 17.61
CA HIS A 326 -3.25 -1.84 18.15
C HIS A 326 -3.41 -0.96 19.41
N HIS A 327 -4.36 -0.02 19.43
CA HIS A 327 -4.66 0.79 20.62
C HIS A 327 -5.29 -0.03 21.76
N HIS A 328 -6.07 -1.07 21.43
CA HIS A 328 -6.60 -1.97 22.44
C HIS A 328 -5.48 -2.70 23.20
N PHE A 329 -4.45 -3.16 22.48
CA PHE A 329 -3.31 -3.83 23.11
C PHE A 329 -2.42 -2.85 23.91
N GLU A 330 -2.29 -1.61 23.42
CA GLU A 330 -1.58 -0.55 24.12
C GLU A 330 -2.25 -0.21 25.47
N LEU A 331 -3.58 -0.05 25.47
CA LEU A 331 -4.37 0.16 26.70
C LEU A 331 -4.37 -1.05 27.64
N LYS A 332 -4.01 -2.24 27.17
CA LYS A 332 -3.71 -3.41 28.02
C LYS A 332 -2.31 -3.38 28.62
N GLY A 333 -1.52 -2.35 28.40
CA GLY A 333 -0.19 -2.19 28.96
C GLY A 333 0.93 -2.86 28.16
N ILE A 334 0.68 -3.26 26.90
CA ILE A 334 1.73 -3.81 26.03
C ILE A 334 2.47 -2.62 25.38
N ALA A 335 3.80 -2.60 25.52
CA ALA A 335 4.62 -1.54 24.92
C ALA A 335 4.49 -1.52 23.39
N GLU A 336 4.39 -0.34 22.80
CA GLU A 336 4.19 -0.09 21.36
C GLU A 336 5.18 -0.87 20.47
N PRO A 337 6.52 -0.83 20.66
CA PRO A 337 7.43 -1.57 19.81
C PRO A 337 7.20 -3.08 19.87
N LYS A 338 6.68 -3.60 20.99
CA LYS A 338 6.34 -5.01 21.11
C LYS A 338 5.08 -5.37 20.32
N ILE A 339 4.10 -4.47 20.23
CA ILE A 339 2.91 -4.63 19.40
C ILE A 339 3.33 -4.63 17.93
N THR A 340 4.10 -3.63 17.49
CA THR A 340 4.60 -3.48 16.11
C THR A 340 5.34 -4.75 15.66
N VAL A 341 6.32 -5.24 16.44
CA VAL A 341 7.07 -6.45 16.08
C VAL A 341 6.17 -7.69 16.02
N ARG A 342 5.22 -7.86 16.96
CA ARG A 342 4.27 -8.98 16.91
C ARG A 342 3.39 -8.95 15.67
N PHE A 343 2.94 -7.76 15.26
CA PHE A 343 2.17 -7.60 14.03
C PHE A 343 3.01 -7.92 12.80
N TRP A 344 4.30 -7.54 12.78
CA TRP A 344 5.19 -7.94 11.68
C TRP A 344 5.35 -9.45 11.59
N ILE A 345 5.50 -10.14 12.73
CA ILE A 345 5.58 -11.62 12.78
C ILE A 345 4.30 -12.23 12.17
N ILE A 346 3.13 -11.73 12.55
CA ILE A 346 1.85 -12.18 11.99
C ILE A 346 1.79 -11.87 10.49
N ALA A 347 2.22 -10.69 10.06
CA ALA A 347 2.25 -10.32 8.64
C ALA A 347 3.14 -11.25 7.81
N ILE A 348 4.30 -11.67 8.34
CA ILE A 348 5.16 -12.66 7.68
C ILE A 348 4.43 -14.01 7.54
N ILE A 349 3.74 -14.46 8.56
CA ILE A 349 2.95 -15.71 8.48
C ILE A 349 1.83 -15.58 7.45
N LEU A 350 1.12 -14.46 7.42
CA LEU A 350 0.07 -14.18 6.43
C LEU A 350 0.64 -14.11 5.00
N MET A 351 1.82 -13.50 4.83
CA MET A 351 2.56 -13.49 3.55
C MET A 351 2.87 -14.92 3.10
N LEU A 352 3.44 -15.76 3.96
CA LEU A 352 3.75 -17.15 3.63
C LEU A 352 2.47 -17.95 3.33
N THR A 353 1.39 -17.70 4.09
CA THR A 353 0.08 -18.30 3.82
C THR A 353 -0.44 -17.89 2.45
N ALA A 354 -0.40 -16.60 2.11
CA ALA A 354 -0.82 -16.13 0.79
C ALA A 354 0.02 -16.73 -0.34
N LEU A 355 1.35 -16.79 -0.19
CA LEU A 355 2.25 -17.37 -1.17
C LEU A 355 2.05 -18.89 -1.34
N SER A 356 1.63 -19.61 -0.30
CA SER A 356 1.32 -21.05 -0.40
C SER A 356 0.18 -21.33 -1.39
N SER A 357 -0.74 -20.35 -1.59
CA SER A 357 -1.81 -20.47 -2.57
C SER A 357 -1.31 -20.67 -4.00
N LEU A 358 -0.08 -20.25 -4.33
CA LEU A 358 0.51 -20.38 -5.66
C LEU A 358 0.68 -21.83 -6.11
N LYS A 359 0.78 -22.80 -5.18
CA LYS A 359 1.02 -24.21 -5.51
C LYS A 359 -0.07 -25.17 -5.05
N ILE A 360 -0.99 -24.74 -4.19
CA ILE A 360 -2.08 -25.60 -3.66
C ILE A 360 -3.19 -25.83 -4.71
N ARG A 361 -3.07 -25.21 -5.87
CA ARG A 361 -4.03 -25.33 -6.99
C ARG A 361 -3.81 -26.56 -7.84
#